data_18e3bd1250362352c42a9ca1f891c0a2
#
_entry.id   18e3bd1250362352c42a9ca1f891c0a2
#
_cell.length_a   1.000
_cell.length_b   1.000
_cell.length_c   1.000
_cell.angle_alpha   90.00
_cell.angle_beta   90.00
_cell.angle_gamma   90.00
#
_symmetry.space_group_name_H-M   'P 1'
#
loop_
_entity.id
_entity.type
_entity.pdbx_description
1 polymer ?
#
loop_
_entity_poly.entity_id
_entity_poly.type
_entity_poly.pdbx_seq_one_letter_code
_entity_poly.pdbx_strand_id
1 'polypeptide(L)'
;MTPPFSAVIVIHDSVPELEALLASLRHLPEAPQLVVVDAGSRDRGAALASEHGAEVVERPDNPGFGPASNAGVERARAEVTVLLNPDIELRDAALAELAARAAGRDALLAPRLLEADGSVQRTAHPVPGRLDALLPALVHPPLLPRGARLHAEPWRAQAPREVGWVIAACLAARTDVLRRLGPFDPNAFLFYEDLDLCLRARAAGVPTELHPDLVLRHPGAHATGPAFGGEPHELLARRRREVIGGRLGRRALALDDAAQALTFATRTAGRRLLRRDASRPRAQMRALRRARSG
;
A
#
# COMPACT_ATOMS: atom_id res chain seq x y z
N MET A 1 -25.84 -4.56 -17.43
CA MET A 1 -24.90 -5.64 -17.06
C MET A 1 -24.12 -5.17 -15.84
N THR A 2 -23.84 -6.05 -14.89
CA THR A 2 -23.00 -5.73 -13.72
C THR A 2 -21.55 -5.65 -14.19
N PRO A 3 -20.79 -4.60 -13.85
CA PRO A 3 -19.38 -4.50 -14.22
C PRO A 3 -18.55 -5.62 -13.56
N PRO A 4 -17.45 -6.08 -14.17
CA PRO A 4 -16.63 -7.17 -13.64
C PRO A 4 -16.00 -6.81 -12.30
N PHE A 5 -15.63 -5.55 -12.11
CA PHE A 5 -15.18 -4.97 -10.84
C PHE A 5 -15.37 -3.46 -10.81
N SER A 6 -15.28 -2.85 -9.64
CA SER A 6 -15.23 -1.40 -9.45
C SER A 6 -13.79 -0.97 -9.18
N ALA A 7 -13.22 -0.13 -10.04
CA ALA A 7 -11.92 0.50 -9.80
C ALA A 7 -12.13 1.82 -9.05
N VAL A 8 -11.64 1.89 -7.82
CA VAL A 8 -11.65 3.10 -6.98
C VAL A 8 -10.28 3.74 -7.04
N ILE A 9 -10.22 4.94 -7.58
CA ILE A 9 -8.98 5.69 -7.85
C ILE A 9 -9.05 7.02 -7.10
N VAL A 10 -8.10 7.28 -6.21
CA VAL A 10 -7.98 8.57 -5.51
C VAL A 10 -6.95 9.42 -6.23
N ILE A 11 -7.32 10.66 -6.58
CA ILE A 11 -6.44 11.62 -7.25
C ILE A 11 -6.21 12.87 -6.39
N HIS A 12 -5.01 13.45 -6.55
CA HIS A 12 -4.65 14.76 -6.03
C HIS A 12 -3.54 15.33 -6.91
N ASP A 13 -3.87 16.32 -7.77
CA ASP A 13 -2.96 16.90 -8.76
C ASP A 13 -2.22 15.81 -9.59
N SER A 14 -2.95 14.86 -10.18
CA SER A 14 -2.41 13.62 -10.79
C SER A 14 -2.87 13.42 -12.25
N VAL A 15 -3.09 14.49 -13.03
CA VAL A 15 -3.60 14.40 -14.41
C VAL A 15 -2.76 13.49 -15.31
N PRO A 16 -1.43 13.60 -15.37
CA PRO A 16 -0.65 12.78 -16.31
C PRO A 16 -0.75 11.29 -16.01
N GLU A 17 -0.72 10.91 -14.72
CA GLU A 17 -0.79 9.54 -14.24
C GLU A 17 -2.20 8.97 -14.49
N LEU A 18 -3.22 9.74 -14.14
CA LEU A 18 -4.61 9.36 -14.35
C LEU A 18 -4.91 9.15 -15.84
N GLU A 19 -4.44 10.02 -16.73
CA GLU A 19 -4.64 9.89 -18.17
C GLU A 19 -4.06 8.58 -18.71
N ALA A 20 -2.83 8.26 -18.30
CA ALA A 20 -2.17 7.01 -18.68
C ALA A 20 -2.92 5.77 -18.14
N LEU A 21 -3.37 5.81 -16.88
CA LEU A 21 -4.14 4.73 -16.27
C LEU A 21 -5.48 4.54 -16.99
N LEU A 22 -6.25 5.61 -17.20
CA LEU A 22 -7.56 5.54 -17.87
C LEU A 22 -7.43 5.03 -19.31
N ALA A 23 -6.38 5.42 -20.02
CA ALA A 23 -6.08 4.88 -21.35
C ALA A 23 -5.81 3.38 -21.30
N SER A 24 -5.06 2.90 -20.32
CA SER A 24 -4.74 1.47 -20.17
C SER A 24 -5.96 0.64 -19.76
N LEU A 25 -6.84 1.15 -18.91
CA LEU A 25 -8.07 0.47 -18.48
C LEU A 25 -9.04 0.20 -19.62
N ARG A 26 -9.01 1.00 -20.70
CA ARG A 26 -9.84 0.77 -21.91
C ARG A 26 -9.47 -0.48 -22.69
N HIS A 27 -8.25 -1.00 -22.50
CA HIS A 27 -7.78 -2.22 -23.16
C HIS A 27 -8.12 -3.50 -22.41
N LEU A 28 -8.76 -3.39 -21.23
CA LEU A 28 -9.25 -4.57 -20.51
C LEU A 28 -10.37 -5.26 -21.31
N PRO A 29 -10.49 -6.61 -21.21
CA PRO A 29 -11.51 -7.39 -21.93
C PRO A 29 -12.94 -6.91 -21.65
N GLU A 30 -13.20 -6.48 -20.42
CA GLU A 30 -14.47 -5.91 -19.98
C GLU A 30 -14.21 -4.62 -19.20
N ALA A 31 -15.02 -3.59 -19.48
CA ALA A 31 -14.88 -2.30 -18.83
C ALA A 31 -15.31 -2.36 -17.35
N PRO A 32 -14.44 -1.96 -16.41
CA PRO A 32 -14.82 -1.83 -15.00
C PRO A 32 -15.75 -0.63 -14.78
N GLN A 33 -16.44 -0.61 -13.62
CA GLN A 33 -16.93 0.66 -13.10
C GLN A 33 -15.75 1.51 -12.67
N LEU A 34 -15.68 2.74 -13.16
CA LEU A 34 -14.68 3.72 -12.72
C LEU A 34 -15.30 4.63 -11.67
N VAL A 35 -14.70 4.67 -10.48
CA VAL A 35 -15.03 5.62 -9.42
C VAL A 35 -13.76 6.39 -9.11
N VAL A 36 -13.74 7.68 -9.44
CA VAL A 36 -12.60 8.56 -9.20
C VAL A 36 -12.95 9.51 -8.08
N VAL A 37 -12.14 9.51 -7.03
CA VAL A 37 -12.30 10.42 -5.90
C VAL A 37 -11.25 11.52 -5.99
N ASP A 38 -11.69 12.73 -6.23
CA ASP A 38 -10.81 13.89 -6.27
C ASP A 38 -10.64 14.47 -4.86
N ALA A 39 -9.45 14.28 -4.31
CA ALA A 39 -9.07 14.77 -2.98
C ALA A 39 -8.53 16.20 -3.04
N GLY A 40 -9.31 17.14 -3.59
CA GLY A 40 -9.01 18.55 -3.61
C GLY A 40 -7.90 18.93 -4.59
N SER A 41 -7.91 18.35 -5.79
CA SER A 41 -6.98 18.73 -6.88
C SER A 41 -7.24 20.17 -7.33
N ARG A 42 -6.18 20.79 -7.84
CA ARG A 42 -6.23 22.10 -8.50
C ARG A 42 -6.11 21.99 -10.01
N ASP A 43 -5.81 20.80 -10.49
CA ASP A 43 -5.71 20.46 -11.90
C ASP A 43 -7.07 20.03 -12.48
N ARG A 44 -7.10 19.58 -13.74
CA ARG A 44 -8.32 19.11 -14.41
C ARG A 44 -8.64 17.62 -14.22
N GLY A 45 -8.08 16.97 -13.21
CA GLY A 45 -8.21 15.51 -13.01
C GLY A 45 -9.66 15.04 -12.91
N ALA A 46 -10.51 15.75 -12.16
CA ALA A 46 -11.94 15.45 -12.06
C ALA A 46 -12.66 15.54 -13.41
N ALA A 47 -12.38 16.58 -14.20
CA ALA A 47 -12.94 16.74 -15.55
C ALA A 47 -12.49 15.61 -16.49
N LEU A 48 -11.20 15.29 -16.49
CA LEU A 48 -10.64 14.18 -17.27
C LEU A 48 -11.30 12.83 -16.92
N ALA A 49 -11.49 12.55 -15.62
CA ALA A 49 -12.17 11.35 -15.16
C ALA A 49 -13.62 11.27 -15.70
N SER A 50 -14.34 12.37 -15.63
CA SER A 50 -15.72 12.48 -16.13
C SER A 50 -15.80 12.27 -17.65
N GLU A 51 -14.87 12.85 -18.44
CA GLU A 51 -14.74 12.65 -19.88
C GLU A 51 -14.53 11.17 -20.26
N HIS A 52 -13.96 10.38 -19.33
CA HIS A 52 -13.76 8.93 -19.49
C HIS A 52 -14.90 8.08 -18.91
N GLY A 53 -16.01 8.70 -18.51
CA GLY A 53 -17.20 8.02 -18.01
C GLY A 53 -17.07 7.53 -16.56
N ALA A 54 -16.12 8.06 -15.79
CA ALA A 54 -16.01 7.77 -14.36
C ALA A 54 -17.11 8.48 -13.55
N GLU A 55 -17.59 7.82 -12.51
CA GLU A 55 -18.32 8.49 -11.43
C GLU A 55 -17.32 9.27 -10.58
N VAL A 56 -17.41 10.59 -10.59
CA VAL A 56 -16.49 11.45 -9.84
C VAL A 56 -17.10 11.82 -8.48
N VAL A 57 -16.31 11.65 -7.43
CA VAL A 57 -16.62 12.07 -6.06
C VAL A 57 -15.65 13.17 -5.65
N GLU A 58 -16.13 14.39 -5.50
CA GLU A 58 -15.28 15.52 -5.10
C GLU A 58 -15.15 15.62 -3.57
N ARG A 59 -13.92 15.74 -3.09
CA ARG A 59 -13.55 15.94 -1.68
C ARG A 59 -12.60 17.13 -1.56
N PRO A 60 -13.15 18.38 -1.66
CA PRO A 60 -12.33 19.60 -1.64
C PRO A 60 -11.60 19.83 -0.31
N ASP A 61 -12.05 19.15 0.75
CA ASP A 61 -11.43 19.15 2.08
C ASP A 61 -10.10 18.37 2.13
N ASN A 62 -9.72 17.65 1.08
CA ASN A 62 -8.55 16.75 1.03
C ASN A 62 -8.41 15.91 2.30
N PRO A 63 -9.27 14.93 2.53
CA PRO A 63 -9.26 14.17 3.78
C PRO A 63 -8.11 13.16 3.86
N GLY A 64 -7.27 13.07 2.84
CA GLY A 64 -6.23 12.08 2.67
C GLY A 64 -6.68 10.82 1.95
N PHE A 65 -5.73 9.92 1.65
CA PHE A 65 -5.94 8.75 0.80
C PHE A 65 -7.01 7.78 1.38
N GLY A 66 -6.90 7.46 2.66
CA GLY A 66 -7.80 6.49 3.30
C GLY A 66 -9.27 6.93 3.25
N PRO A 67 -9.63 8.08 3.85
CA PRO A 67 -11.01 8.57 3.83
C PRO A 67 -11.55 8.86 2.42
N ALA A 68 -10.71 9.28 1.47
CA ALA A 68 -11.10 9.42 0.08
C ALA A 68 -11.43 8.06 -0.55
N SER A 69 -10.59 7.04 -0.31
CA SER A 69 -10.85 5.66 -0.76
C SER A 69 -12.17 5.13 -0.20
N ASN A 70 -12.51 5.43 1.08
CA ASN A 70 -13.79 5.03 1.68
C ASN A 70 -14.97 5.59 0.87
N ALA A 71 -14.93 6.89 0.53
CA ALA A 71 -15.99 7.51 -0.28
C ALA A 71 -16.15 6.82 -1.65
N GLY A 72 -15.04 6.38 -2.25
CA GLY A 72 -15.08 5.61 -3.49
C GLY A 72 -15.69 4.20 -3.31
N VAL A 73 -15.33 3.49 -2.24
CA VAL A 73 -15.87 2.14 -1.93
C VAL A 73 -17.39 2.19 -1.68
N GLU A 74 -17.92 3.28 -1.12
CA GLU A 74 -19.36 3.46 -0.97
C GLU A 74 -20.10 3.51 -2.32
N ARG A 75 -19.44 3.99 -3.39
CA ARG A 75 -19.98 4.09 -4.75
C ARG A 75 -19.78 2.82 -5.58
N ALA A 76 -18.97 1.87 -5.10
CA ALA A 76 -18.72 0.63 -5.80
C ALA A 76 -19.99 -0.21 -5.94
N ARG A 77 -20.30 -0.68 -7.17
CA ARG A 77 -21.50 -1.47 -7.49
C ARG A 77 -21.17 -2.91 -7.89
N ALA A 78 -19.92 -3.19 -8.24
CA ALA A 78 -19.51 -4.54 -8.57
C ALA A 78 -19.31 -5.41 -7.32
N GLU A 79 -19.28 -6.73 -7.51
CA GLU A 79 -18.97 -7.69 -6.45
C GLU A 79 -17.57 -7.48 -5.88
N VAL A 80 -16.61 -7.11 -6.73
CA VAL A 80 -15.22 -6.84 -6.36
C VAL A 80 -14.91 -5.35 -6.50
N THR A 81 -14.21 -4.81 -5.51
CA THR A 81 -13.60 -3.48 -5.58
C THR A 81 -12.09 -3.61 -5.66
N VAL A 82 -11.48 -2.87 -6.57
CA VAL A 82 -10.04 -2.71 -6.66
C VAL A 82 -9.70 -1.27 -6.28
N LEU A 83 -8.98 -1.09 -5.18
CA LEU A 83 -8.32 0.18 -4.84
C LEU A 83 -7.08 0.31 -5.73
N LEU A 84 -6.92 1.45 -6.39
CA LEU A 84 -5.91 1.60 -7.42
C LEU A 84 -5.32 3.01 -7.37
N ASN A 85 -4.01 3.11 -7.23
CA ASN A 85 -3.32 4.39 -7.36
C ASN A 85 -3.35 4.90 -8.81
N PRO A 86 -3.41 6.22 -9.05
CA PRO A 86 -3.48 6.78 -10.39
C PRO A 86 -2.22 6.52 -11.24
N ASP A 87 -1.07 6.25 -10.62
CA ASP A 87 0.22 5.98 -11.26
C ASP A 87 0.51 4.48 -11.49
N ILE A 88 -0.51 3.62 -11.43
CA ILE A 88 -0.41 2.21 -11.84
C ILE A 88 -0.42 2.12 -13.37
N GLU A 89 0.54 1.41 -13.91
CA GLU A 89 0.64 1.09 -15.34
C GLU A 89 0.23 -0.37 -15.58
N LEU A 90 -0.78 -0.57 -16.42
CA LEU A 90 -1.23 -1.89 -16.89
C LEU A 90 -0.50 -2.27 -18.18
N ARG A 91 -0.01 -3.50 -18.27
CA ARG A 91 0.67 -4.04 -19.46
C ARG A 91 -0.11 -5.19 -20.10
N ASP A 92 -0.99 -5.80 -19.33
CA ASP A 92 -1.78 -6.98 -19.71
C ASP A 92 -3.08 -7.04 -18.90
N ALA A 93 -3.72 -8.19 -18.87
CA ALA A 93 -4.97 -8.42 -18.14
C ALA A 93 -4.78 -8.72 -16.63
N ALA A 94 -3.58 -8.53 -16.05
CA ALA A 94 -3.29 -8.89 -14.65
C ALA A 94 -4.25 -8.25 -13.64
N LEU A 95 -4.73 -7.02 -13.91
CA LEU A 95 -5.70 -6.35 -13.04
C LEU A 95 -7.07 -7.05 -13.07
N ALA A 96 -7.55 -7.42 -14.26
CA ALA A 96 -8.82 -8.14 -14.43
C ALA A 96 -8.73 -9.54 -13.78
N GLU A 97 -7.61 -10.22 -13.95
CA GLU A 97 -7.36 -11.53 -13.33
C GLU A 97 -7.28 -11.41 -11.80
N LEU A 98 -6.67 -10.35 -11.25
CA LEU A 98 -6.64 -10.09 -9.80
C LEU A 98 -8.06 -9.91 -9.26
N ALA A 99 -8.90 -9.14 -9.95
CA ALA A 99 -10.29 -8.95 -9.59
C ALA A 99 -11.07 -10.28 -9.67
N ALA A 100 -10.88 -11.07 -10.71
CA ALA A 100 -11.52 -12.38 -10.87
C ALA A 100 -11.12 -13.34 -9.73
N ARG A 101 -9.85 -13.34 -9.30
CA ARG A 101 -9.39 -14.14 -8.14
C ARG A 101 -9.98 -13.67 -6.81
N ALA A 102 -10.32 -12.39 -6.68
CA ALA A 102 -10.94 -11.85 -5.47
C ALA A 102 -12.44 -12.19 -5.39
N ALA A 103 -13.10 -12.45 -6.50
CA ALA A 103 -14.51 -12.84 -6.52
C ALA A 103 -14.72 -14.15 -5.76
N GLY A 104 -15.79 -14.23 -4.96
CA GLY A 104 -16.13 -15.43 -4.19
C GLY A 104 -15.18 -15.75 -3.03
N ARG A 105 -14.23 -14.88 -2.68
CA ARG A 105 -13.24 -15.09 -1.61
C ARG A 105 -13.26 -13.97 -0.58
N ASP A 106 -13.21 -14.32 0.69
CA ASP A 106 -13.00 -13.36 1.77
C ASP A 106 -11.49 -13.20 2.00
N ALA A 107 -10.83 -12.39 1.14
CA ALA A 107 -9.40 -12.11 1.20
C ALA A 107 -9.09 -10.71 0.64
N LEU A 108 -7.96 -10.14 1.07
CA LEU A 108 -7.35 -8.96 0.46
C LEU A 108 -6.23 -9.43 -0.48
N LEU A 109 -6.31 -9.16 -1.76
CA LEU A 109 -5.36 -9.62 -2.77
C LEU A 109 -4.56 -8.44 -3.34
N ALA A 110 -3.24 -8.59 -3.40
CA ALA A 110 -2.35 -7.62 -4.02
C ALA A 110 -1.46 -8.28 -5.09
N PRO A 111 -1.20 -7.61 -6.22
CA PRO A 111 -0.27 -8.09 -7.23
C PRO A 111 1.18 -7.80 -6.84
N ARG A 112 2.13 -8.30 -7.61
CA ARG A 112 3.50 -7.81 -7.60
C ARG A 112 3.55 -6.45 -8.28
N LEU A 113 4.14 -5.46 -7.62
CA LEU A 113 4.42 -4.17 -8.22
C LEU A 113 5.91 -4.06 -8.60
N LEU A 114 6.17 -3.40 -9.73
CA LEU A 114 7.52 -3.08 -10.19
C LEU A 114 7.75 -1.58 -10.14
N GLU A 115 8.96 -1.19 -9.75
CA GLU A 115 9.46 0.18 -9.82
C GLU A 115 9.66 0.62 -11.29
N ALA A 116 9.93 1.90 -11.49
CA ALA A 116 10.22 2.46 -12.82
C ALA A 116 11.37 1.76 -13.55
N ASP A 117 12.39 1.28 -12.81
CA ASP A 117 13.54 0.55 -13.34
C ASP A 117 13.28 -0.96 -13.56
N GLY A 118 12.07 -1.44 -13.30
CA GLY A 118 11.68 -2.85 -13.41
C GLY A 118 12.06 -3.71 -12.20
N SER A 119 12.67 -3.15 -11.17
CA SER A 119 12.93 -3.88 -9.93
C SER A 119 11.63 -4.13 -9.15
N VAL A 120 11.62 -5.22 -8.36
CA VAL A 120 10.43 -5.56 -7.55
C VAL A 120 10.28 -4.58 -6.40
N GLN A 121 9.14 -3.92 -6.34
CA GLN A 121 8.77 -3.01 -5.27
C GLN A 121 8.46 -3.77 -3.97
N ARG A 122 8.84 -3.20 -2.84
CA ARG A 122 8.67 -3.81 -1.51
C ARG A 122 7.28 -3.53 -0.95
N THR A 123 6.27 -4.14 -1.57
CA THR A 123 4.86 -3.87 -1.27
C THR A 123 4.21 -4.88 -0.33
N ALA A 124 4.86 -6.01 -0.05
CA ALA A 124 4.36 -7.02 0.88
C ALA A 124 5.32 -7.20 2.05
N HIS A 125 4.79 -7.31 3.26
CA HIS A 125 5.57 -7.29 4.49
C HIS A 125 5.07 -8.34 5.49
N PRO A 126 5.92 -8.79 6.45
CA PRO A 126 5.48 -9.64 7.55
C PRO A 126 4.61 -8.85 8.54
N VAL A 127 3.91 -9.55 9.41
CA VAL A 127 3.22 -8.94 10.56
C VAL A 127 4.26 -8.27 11.45
N PRO A 128 4.10 -6.96 11.78
CA PRO A 128 5.06 -6.27 12.64
C PRO A 128 4.97 -6.72 14.11
N GLY A 129 5.96 -6.39 14.89
CA GLY A 129 5.95 -6.63 16.34
C GLY A 129 6.09 -8.10 16.75
N ARG A 130 6.67 -8.95 15.91
CA ARG A 130 6.98 -10.35 16.19
C ARG A 130 8.48 -10.54 16.48
N LEU A 131 8.82 -11.56 17.26
CA LEU A 131 10.22 -11.88 17.59
C LEU A 131 11.05 -12.24 16.35
N ASP A 132 10.44 -12.85 15.37
CA ASP A 132 11.08 -13.23 14.09
C ASP A 132 11.58 -12.03 13.29
N ALA A 133 11.06 -10.81 13.55
CA ALA A 133 11.56 -9.57 12.97
C ALA A 133 12.96 -9.14 13.48
N LEU A 134 13.43 -9.68 14.59
CA LEU A 134 14.76 -9.35 15.14
C LEU A 134 15.89 -9.98 14.32
N LEU A 135 15.68 -11.16 13.77
CA LEU A 135 16.71 -11.85 12.96
C LEU A 135 17.11 -11.04 11.71
N PRO A 136 16.19 -10.58 10.84
CA PRO A 136 16.54 -9.74 9.69
C PRO A 136 17.00 -8.32 10.08
N ALA A 137 16.77 -7.89 11.32
CA ALA A 137 17.31 -6.65 11.85
C ALA A 137 18.81 -6.77 12.23
N LEU A 138 19.24 -7.95 12.68
CA LEU A 138 20.62 -8.26 13.02
C LEU A 138 21.43 -8.69 11.82
N VAL A 139 20.89 -9.61 11.02
CA VAL A 139 21.55 -10.21 9.87
C VAL A 139 20.98 -9.60 8.59
N HIS A 140 21.86 -9.10 7.72
CA HIS A 140 21.41 -8.53 6.45
C HIS A 140 20.63 -9.60 5.65
N PRO A 141 19.39 -9.33 5.18
CA PRO A 141 18.50 -10.35 4.59
C PRO A 141 19.12 -11.24 3.51
N PRO A 142 19.99 -10.76 2.60
CA PRO A 142 20.70 -11.62 1.64
C PRO A 142 21.55 -12.73 2.24
N LEU A 143 21.97 -12.61 3.51
CA LEU A 143 22.77 -13.59 4.24
C LEU A 143 21.91 -14.62 4.97
N LEU A 144 20.59 -14.42 5.02
CA LEU A 144 19.65 -15.35 5.65
C LEU A 144 19.42 -16.58 4.76
N PRO A 145 19.16 -17.76 5.36
CA PRO A 145 18.62 -18.90 4.63
C PRO A 145 17.35 -18.53 3.85
N ARG A 146 17.12 -19.17 2.70
CA ARG A 146 16.03 -18.83 1.77
C ARG A 146 14.67 -18.69 2.46
N GLY A 147 14.29 -19.61 3.36
CA GLY A 147 13.02 -19.57 4.07
C GLY A 147 12.89 -18.35 5.01
N ALA A 148 13.93 -18.09 5.82
CA ALA A 148 13.98 -16.94 6.73
C ALA A 148 13.99 -15.61 5.96
N ARG A 149 14.74 -15.57 4.83
CA ARG A 149 14.74 -14.41 3.95
C ARG A 149 13.37 -14.15 3.34
N LEU A 150 12.69 -15.19 2.83
CA LEU A 150 11.35 -15.05 2.25
C LEU A 150 10.30 -14.64 3.28
N HIS A 151 10.47 -15.06 4.54
CA HIS A 151 9.63 -14.59 5.64
C HIS A 151 9.86 -13.09 5.93
N ALA A 152 11.12 -12.66 5.95
CA ALA A 152 11.49 -11.25 6.17
C ALA A 152 11.18 -10.32 4.98
N GLU A 153 11.24 -10.87 3.76
CA GLU A 153 11.04 -10.16 2.49
C GLU A 153 9.96 -10.85 1.63
N PRO A 154 8.66 -10.85 2.07
CA PRO A 154 7.60 -11.60 1.37
C PRO A 154 7.38 -11.14 -0.07
N TRP A 155 7.69 -9.88 -0.41
CA TRP A 155 7.63 -9.38 -1.79
C TRP A 155 8.49 -10.16 -2.80
N ARG A 156 9.44 -11.01 -2.32
CA ARG A 156 10.27 -11.89 -3.15
C ARG A 156 9.62 -13.22 -3.49
N ALA A 157 8.40 -13.48 -3.02
CA ALA A 157 7.68 -14.72 -3.31
C ALA A 157 7.57 -14.95 -4.82
N GLN A 158 7.58 -16.22 -5.23
CA GLN A 158 7.41 -16.63 -6.63
C GLN A 158 6.06 -17.33 -6.88
N ALA A 159 5.30 -17.57 -5.83
CA ALA A 159 3.94 -18.13 -5.86
C ALA A 159 3.03 -17.37 -4.90
N PRO A 160 1.71 -17.39 -5.14
CA PRO A 160 0.75 -16.78 -4.23
C PRO A 160 0.93 -17.24 -2.79
N ARG A 161 0.83 -16.30 -1.86
CA ARG A 161 0.99 -16.59 -0.43
C ARG A 161 0.35 -15.55 0.47
N GLU A 162 -0.05 -16.00 1.66
CA GLU A 162 -0.44 -15.10 2.74
C GLU A 162 0.78 -14.28 3.24
N VAL A 163 0.54 -13.00 3.50
CA VAL A 163 1.51 -12.04 4.03
C VAL A 163 0.94 -11.29 5.22
N GLY A 164 1.78 -10.55 5.94
CA GLY A 164 1.33 -9.78 7.09
C GLY A 164 0.48 -8.57 6.70
N TRP A 165 0.95 -7.83 5.69
CA TRP A 165 0.27 -6.69 5.12
C TRP A 165 0.88 -6.30 3.77
N VAL A 166 0.15 -5.50 3.00
CA VAL A 166 0.56 -4.97 1.69
C VAL A 166 0.32 -3.48 1.62
N ILE A 167 1.08 -2.80 0.76
CA ILE A 167 0.82 -1.41 0.38
C ILE A 167 -0.38 -1.39 -0.57
N ALA A 168 -1.38 -0.54 -0.29
CA ALA A 168 -2.65 -0.49 -1.01
C ALA A 168 -2.59 0.30 -2.33
N ALA A 169 -1.42 0.38 -2.99
CA ALA A 169 -1.32 0.99 -4.32
C ALA A 169 -2.13 0.21 -5.38
N CYS A 170 -2.30 -1.11 -5.19
CA CYS A 170 -3.28 -1.94 -5.90
C CYS A 170 -3.74 -3.03 -4.95
N LEU A 171 -5.03 -3.02 -4.58
CA LEU A 171 -5.62 -3.98 -3.65
C LEU A 171 -7.01 -4.37 -4.11
N ALA A 172 -7.24 -5.64 -4.38
CA ALA A 172 -8.54 -6.19 -4.75
C ALA A 172 -9.16 -6.97 -3.58
N ALA A 173 -10.45 -6.79 -3.38
CA ALA A 173 -11.24 -7.59 -2.45
C ALA A 173 -12.72 -7.56 -2.84
N ARG A 174 -13.50 -8.48 -2.32
CA ARG A 174 -14.96 -8.35 -2.42
C ARG A 174 -15.42 -7.04 -1.76
N THR A 175 -16.34 -6.37 -2.42
CA THR A 175 -16.86 -5.06 -1.96
C THR A 175 -17.51 -5.14 -0.58
N ASP A 176 -18.25 -6.23 -0.30
CA ASP A 176 -18.87 -6.45 1.00
C ASP A 176 -17.83 -6.73 2.10
N VAL A 177 -16.72 -7.39 1.77
CA VAL A 177 -15.60 -7.58 2.71
C VAL A 177 -14.99 -6.24 3.09
N LEU A 178 -14.68 -5.37 2.11
CA LEU A 178 -14.15 -4.04 2.40
C LEU A 178 -15.11 -3.21 3.25
N ARG A 179 -16.40 -3.21 2.90
CA ARG A 179 -17.43 -2.48 3.67
C ARG A 179 -17.55 -2.99 5.10
N ARG A 180 -17.56 -4.32 5.29
CA ARG A 180 -17.63 -4.95 6.62
C ARG A 180 -16.40 -4.67 7.47
N LEU A 181 -15.22 -4.61 6.88
CA LEU A 181 -13.98 -4.24 7.57
C LEU A 181 -13.92 -2.74 7.89
N GLY A 182 -14.68 -1.88 7.19
CA GLY A 182 -14.53 -0.44 7.19
C GLY A 182 -13.18 -0.09 6.57
N PRO A 183 -13.06 0.24 5.26
CA PRO A 183 -11.80 0.05 4.53
C PRO A 183 -10.62 0.77 5.19
N PHE A 184 -10.76 2.05 5.52
CA PHE A 184 -9.67 2.80 6.16
C PHE A 184 -10.16 3.62 7.35
N ASP A 185 -9.28 3.87 8.31
CA ASP A 185 -9.56 4.77 9.44
C ASP A 185 -9.87 6.20 8.93
N PRO A 186 -11.07 6.74 9.18
CA PRO A 186 -11.44 8.07 8.69
C PRO A 186 -10.62 9.22 9.30
N ASN A 187 -9.89 8.97 10.38
CA ASN A 187 -9.02 9.95 11.03
C ASN A 187 -7.55 9.86 10.55
N ALA A 188 -7.23 8.88 9.70
CA ALA A 188 -5.89 8.68 9.17
C ALA A 188 -5.71 9.46 7.86
N PHE A 189 -5.00 10.60 7.90
CA PHE A 189 -4.75 11.39 6.70
C PHE A 189 -3.90 10.63 5.67
N LEU A 190 -2.74 10.09 6.08
CA LEU A 190 -1.80 9.42 5.17
C LEU A 190 -0.82 8.52 5.93
N PHE A 191 -0.38 7.45 5.27
CA PHE A 191 0.56 6.42 5.71
C PHE A 191 0.05 5.45 6.77
N TYR A 192 0.34 4.16 6.54
CA TYR A 192 -0.01 3.01 7.38
C TYR A 192 -1.52 2.76 7.57
N GLU A 193 -2.39 3.42 6.78
CA GLU A 193 -3.80 3.07 6.64
C GLU A 193 -3.98 1.66 6.07
N ASP A 194 -3.08 1.26 5.18
CA ASP A 194 -3.00 -0.08 4.59
C ASP A 194 -2.57 -1.14 5.62
N LEU A 195 -1.58 -0.85 6.46
CA LEU A 195 -1.22 -1.71 7.58
C LEU A 195 -2.41 -1.87 8.55
N ASP A 196 -3.11 -0.79 8.88
CA ASP A 196 -4.28 -0.82 9.74
C ASP A 196 -5.38 -1.71 9.17
N LEU A 197 -5.71 -1.55 7.88
CA LEU A 197 -6.68 -2.39 7.17
C LEU A 197 -6.29 -3.87 7.21
N CYS A 198 -5.05 -4.21 6.86
CA CYS A 198 -4.58 -5.59 6.83
C CYS A 198 -4.58 -6.23 8.23
N LEU A 199 -4.25 -5.47 9.29
CA LEU A 199 -4.31 -5.98 10.67
C LEU A 199 -5.76 -6.21 11.14
N ARG A 200 -6.71 -5.34 10.74
CA ARG A 200 -8.13 -5.56 11.02
C ARG A 200 -8.69 -6.74 10.24
N ALA A 201 -8.33 -6.87 8.97
CA ALA A 201 -8.68 -8.02 8.14
C ALA A 201 -8.22 -9.32 8.81
N ARG A 202 -6.94 -9.38 9.22
CA ARG A 202 -6.38 -10.52 9.93
C ARG A 202 -7.13 -10.85 11.23
N ALA A 203 -7.50 -9.85 12.02
CA ALA A 203 -8.27 -10.03 13.26
C ALA A 203 -9.68 -10.56 12.97
N ALA A 204 -10.25 -10.26 11.80
CA ALA A 204 -11.54 -10.77 11.34
C ALA A 204 -11.44 -12.12 10.59
N GLY A 205 -10.27 -12.75 10.53
CA GLY A 205 -10.06 -14.01 9.81
C GLY A 205 -9.97 -13.86 8.28
N VAL A 206 -9.81 -12.64 7.77
CA VAL A 206 -9.64 -12.33 6.34
C VAL A 206 -8.14 -12.26 6.03
N PRO A 207 -7.58 -13.19 5.24
CA PRO A 207 -6.16 -13.18 4.89
C PRO A 207 -5.82 -12.04 3.94
N THR A 208 -4.56 -11.59 4.00
CA THR A 208 -3.95 -10.73 2.99
C THR A 208 -2.98 -11.56 2.17
N GLU A 209 -3.15 -11.58 0.85
CA GLU A 209 -2.37 -12.43 -0.05
C GLU A 209 -1.63 -11.60 -1.11
N LEU A 210 -0.36 -11.95 -1.32
CA LEU A 210 0.42 -11.50 -2.47
C LEU A 210 0.29 -12.50 -3.62
N HIS A 211 -0.07 -12.03 -4.80
CA HIS A 211 -0.15 -12.79 -6.06
C HIS A 211 0.97 -12.34 -7.00
N PRO A 212 2.19 -12.89 -6.86
CA PRO A 212 3.38 -12.40 -7.57
C PRO A 212 3.44 -12.80 -9.05
N ASP A 213 2.59 -13.68 -9.50
CA ASP A 213 2.38 -14.04 -10.90
C ASP A 213 1.59 -12.97 -11.68
N LEU A 214 0.83 -12.12 -10.97
CA LEU A 214 0.16 -10.94 -11.50
C LEU A 214 1.06 -9.73 -11.28
N VAL A 215 1.50 -9.09 -12.38
CA VAL A 215 2.52 -8.05 -12.34
C VAL A 215 1.95 -6.74 -12.89
N LEU A 216 2.01 -5.69 -12.09
CA LEU A 216 1.72 -4.33 -12.50
C LEU A 216 2.96 -3.47 -12.29
N ARG A 217 3.02 -2.29 -12.91
CA ARG A 217 4.07 -1.33 -12.70
C ARG A 217 3.53 -0.15 -11.89
N HIS A 218 4.30 0.32 -10.94
CA HIS A 218 3.97 1.45 -10.08
C HIS A 218 5.23 2.29 -9.90
N PRO A 219 5.47 3.26 -10.78
CA PRO A 219 6.68 4.10 -10.75
C PRO A 219 6.88 4.84 -9.43
N GLY A 220 5.78 5.10 -8.71
CA GLY A 220 5.76 5.52 -7.29
C GLY A 220 6.12 6.96 -6.99
N ALA A 221 5.67 7.42 -5.81
CA ALA A 221 6.12 8.63 -5.11
C ALA A 221 5.89 10.01 -5.80
N HIS A 222 5.10 10.09 -6.87
CA HIS A 222 4.87 11.37 -7.56
C HIS A 222 4.19 12.42 -6.67
N ALA A 223 3.18 12.04 -5.90
CA ALA A 223 2.44 12.98 -5.06
C ALA A 223 3.09 13.26 -3.70
N THR A 224 3.73 12.25 -3.07
CA THR A 224 4.24 12.38 -1.69
C THR A 224 5.62 13.05 -1.60
N GLY A 225 6.50 12.83 -2.56
CA GLY A 225 7.83 13.44 -2.58
C GLY A 225 7.78 14.97 -2.57
N PRO A 226 7.08 15.62 -3.53
CA PRO A 226 6.93 17.07 -3.58
C PRO A 226 6.17 17.64 -2.38
N ALA A 227 5.11 16.97 -1.91
CA ALA A 227 4.26 17.46 -0.82
C ALA A 227 5.01 17.59 0.52
N PHE A 228 6.01 16.73 0.77
CA PHE A 228 6.75 16.71 2.05
C PHE A 228 8.20 17.21 1.91
N GLY A 229 8.65 17.64 0.74
CA GLY A 229 10.05 18.06 0.52
C GLY A 229 11.06 16.94 0.77
N GLY A 230 10.62 15.66 0.71
CA GLY A 230 11.40 14.46 0.95
C GLY A 230 10.64 13.40 1.74
N GLU A 231 11.33 12.34 2.19
CA GLU A 231 10.69 11.25 2.94
C GLU A 231 10.29 11.71 4.36
N PRO A 232 8.99 11.71 4.73
CA PRO A 232 8.50 12.25 6.00
C PRO A 232 8.72 11.26 7.16
N HIS A 233 9.97 11.00 7.51
CA HIS A 233 10.38 9.97 8.48
C HIS A 233 9.66 10.08 9.84
N GLU A 234 9.39 11.27 10.33
CA GLU A 234 8.75 11.47 11.64
C GLU A 234 7.27 11.10 11.60
N LEU A 235 6.57 11.50 10.55
CA LEU A 235 5.18 11.13 10.32
C LEU A 235 5.05 9.60 10.16
N LEU A 236 5.91 9.01 9.34
CA LEU A 236 5.96 7.56 9.15
C LEU A 236 6.22 6.80 10.47
N ALA A 237 7.18 7.24 11.27
CA ALA A 237 7.48 6.60 12.54
C ALA A 237 6.30 6.71 13.52
N ARG A 238 5.67 7.89 13.63
CA ARG A 238 4.52 8.11 14.50
C ARG A 238 3.32 7.26 14.07
N ARG A 239 2.90 7.34 12.80
CA ARG A 239 1.74 6.60 12.27
C ARG A 239 1.91 5.09 12.42
N ARG A 240 3.09 4.56 12.10
CA ARG A 240 3.39 3.14 12.31
C ARG A 240 3.19 2.73 13.77
N ARG A 241 3.70 3.52 14.72
CA ARG A 241 3.57 3.24 16.15
C ARG A 241 2.13 3.32 16.64
N GLU A 242 1.36 4.29 16.17
CA GLU A 242 -0.06 4.43 16.46
C GLU A 242 -0.83 3.17 16.03
N VAL A 243 -0.64 2.73 14.79
CA VAL A 243 -1.32 1.54 14.26
C VAL A 243 -0.90 0.28 14.99
N ILE A 244 0.40 0.03 15.18
CA ILE A 244 0.88 -1.18 15.85
C ILE A 244 0.45 -1.19 17.32
N GLY A 245 0.59 -0.07 18.02
CA GLY A 245 0.17 0.05 19.42
C GLY A 245 -1.32 -0.15 19.61
N GLY A 246 -2.13 0.43 18.72
CA GLY A 246 -3.58 0.31 18.75
C GLY A 246 -4.12 -1.08 18.37
N ARG A 247 -3.52 -1.74 17.36
CA ARG A 247 -4.01 -3.03 16.84
C ARG A 247 -3.37 -4.25 17.49
N LEU A 248 -2.07 -4.19 17.82
CA LEU A 248 -1.31 -5.35 18.33
C LEU A 248 -0.88 -5.18 19.79
N GLY A 249 -1.05 -3.99 20.37
CA GLY A 249 -0.77 -3.70 21.76
C GLY A 249 0.70 -3.39 22.07
N ARG A 250 0.96 -3.04 23.34
CA ARG A 250 2.25 -2.48 23.81
C ARG A 250 3.43 -3.44 23.63
N ARG A 251 3.25 -4.75 23.78
CA ARG A 251 4.34 -5.73 23.62
C ARG A 251 4.82 -5.80 22.18
N ALA A 252 3.87 -5.88 21.22
CA ALA A 252 4.20 -5.88 19.81
C ALA A 252 4.85 -4.57 19.37
N LEU A 253 4.35 -3.44 19.88
CA LEU A 253 4.97 -2.13 19.65
C LEU A 253 6.42 -2.07 20.14
N ALA A 254 6.70 -2.57 21.35
CA ALA A 254 8.06 -2.58 21.91
C ALA A 254 9.01 -3.46 21.08
N LEU A 255 8.54 -4.61 20.60
CA LEU A 255 9.30 -5.49 19.71
C LEU A 255 9.56 -4.85 18.35
N ASP A 256 8.55 -4.19 17.76
CA ASP A 256 8.71 -3.48 16.48
C ASP A 256 9.71 -2.32 16.60
N ASP A 257 9.59 -1.52 17.65
CA ASP A 257 10.54 -0.44 17.95
C ASP A 257 11.98 -0.97 18.10
N ALA A 258 12.16 -2.09 18.80
CA ALA A 258 13.46 -2.70 18.97
C ALA A 258 14.02 -3.22 17.63
N ALA A 259 13.21 -3.91 16.84
CA ALA A 259 13.61 -4.40 15.52
C ALA A 259 13.97 -3.25 14.57
N GLN A 260 13.19 -2.18 14.55
CA GLN A 260 13.48 -0.98 13.74
C GLN A 260 14.78 -0.29 14.19
N ALA A 261 14.94 -0.04 15.50
CA ALA A 261 16.14 0.58 16.05
C ALA A 261 17.39 -0.24 15.69
N LEU A 262 17.32 -1.56 15.85
CA LEU A 262 18.38 -2.48 15.49
C LEU A 262 18.69 -2.44 13.98
N THR A 263 17.66 -2.47 13.14
CA THR A 263 17.80 -2.35 11.68
C THR A 263 18.50 -1.05 11.28
N PHE A 264 18.10 0.07 11.86
CA PHE A 264 18.72 1.36 11.52
C PHE A 264 20.17 1.46 12.04
N ALA A 265 20.46 0.88 13.22
CA ALA A 265 21.82 0.81 13.77
C ALA A 265 22.73 -0.05 12.90
N THR A 266 22.34 -1.27 12.57
CA THR A 266 23.15 -2.20 11.76
C THR A 266 23.36 -1.67 10.34
N ARG A 267 22.34 -1.07 9.71
CA ARG A 267 22.46 -0.42 8.40
C ARG A 267 23.38 0.79 8.45
N THR A 268 23.31 1.61 9.52
CA THR A 268 24.20 2.75 9.69
C THR A 268 25.66 2.28 9.83
N ALA A 269 25.92 1.27 10.66
CA ALA A 269 27.25 0.72 10.86
C ALA A 269 27.82 0.10 9.57
N GLY A 270 27.04 -0.75 8.90
CA GLY A 270 27.46 -1.38 7.65
C GLY A 270 27.74 -0.38 6.51
N ARG A 271 26.90 0.66 6.36
CA ARG A 271 27.13 1.71 5.35
C ARG A 271 28.40 2.52 5.66
N ARG A 272 28.66 2.85 6.94
CA ARG A 272 29.89 3.54 7.37
C ARG A 272 31.13 2.69 7.09
N LEU A 273 31.08 1.40 7.44
CA LEU A 273 32.18 0.47 7.17
C LEU A 273 32.53 0.40 5.69
N LEU A 274 31.49 0.42 4.83
CA LEU A 274 31.62 0.40 3.36
C LEU A 274 31.82 1.82 2.76
N ARG A 275 32.05 2.85 3.58
CA ARG A 275 32.21 4.26 3.17
C ARG A 275 31.04 4.77 2.28
N ARG A 276 29.81 4.27 2.53
CA ARG A 276 28.59 4.69 1.84
C ARG A 276 27.80 5.69 2.68
N ASP A 277 26.98 6.51 2.01
CA ASP A 277 26.09 7.45 2.72
C ASP A 277 25.14 6.72 3.69
N ALA A 278 25.12 7.17 4.95
CA ALA A 278 24.29 6.65 6.03
C ALA A 278 23.27 7.68 6.55
N SER A 279 23.00 8.74 5.79
CA SER A 279 22.08 9.82 6.17
C SER A 279 20.66 9.30 6.43
N ARG A 280 20.12 8.50 5.51
CA ARG A 280 18.77 7.96 5.59
C ARG A 280 18.54 7.09 6.84
N PRO A 281 19.30 6.01 7.13
CA PRO A 281 19.07 5.22 8.34
C PRO A 281 19.30 6.02 9.64
N ARG A 282 20.14 7.04 9.63
CA ARG A 282 20.28 7.97 10.78
C ARG A 282 19.04 8.85 10.94
N ALA A 283 18.47 9.37 9.85
CA ALA A 283 17.25 10.15 9.89
C ALA A 283 16.08 9.31 10.41
N GLN A 284 15.93 8.08 9.93
CA GLN A 284 14.93 7.11 10.42
C GLN A 284 15.11 6.80 11.92
N MET A 285 16.36 6.61 12.40
CA MET A 285 16.62 6.40 13.82
C MET A 285 16.24 7.63 14.67
N ARG A 286 16.55 8.83 14.21
CA ARG A 286 16.14 10.07 14.91
C ARG A 286 14.63 10.19 14.98
N ALA A 287 13.94 9.94 13.87
CA ALA A 287 12.48 9.96 13.79
C ALA A 287 11.83 8.95 14.75
N LEU A 288 12.35 7.71 14.80
CA LEU A 288 11.88 6.70 15.75
C LEU A 288 12.05 7.15 17.21
N ARG A 289 13.20 7.72 17.55
CA ARG A 289 13.45 8.23 18.93
C ARG A 289 12.46 9.34 19.31
N ARG A 290 12.22 10.31 18.42
CA ARG A 290 11.24 11.39 18.65
C ARG A 290 9.82 10.83 18.81
N ALA A 291 9.41 9.91 17.93
CA ALA A 291 8.10 9.28 18.02
C ALA A 291 7.88 8.43 19.28
N ARG A 292 8.96 8.02 19.99
CA ARG A 292 8.89 7.28 21.27
C ARG A 292 8.77 8.19 22.47
N SER A 293 9.23 9.44 22.37
CA SER A 293 9.24 10.41 23.46
C SER A 293 8.02 11.34 23.48
N GLY A 294 7.22 11.35 22.44
CA GLY A 294 5.92 12.03 22.37
C GLY A 294 4.79 11.03 22.50
#